data_1f1c40ba36f459946205277a327e05ac
#
_entry.id   1f1c40ba36f459946205277a327e05ac
#
_cell.length_a   1.000
_cell.length_b   1.000
_cell.length_c   1.000
_cell.angle_alpha   90.00
_cell.angle_beta   90.00
_cell.angle_gamma   90.00
#
_symmetry.space_group_name_H-M   'P 1'
#
loop_
_entity.id
_entity.type
_entity.pdbx_description
1 polymer ?
#
loop_
_entity_poly.entity_id
_entity_poly.type
_entity_poly.pdbx_seq_one_letter_code
_entity_poly.pdbx_strand_id
1 'polypeptide(L)'
;MNIYCSALLLLSGLMPMMAFTASASTTHEFSLDNGLKVVVREDHRAPVATSQLWIKVGSSQEPPGQSGLSHALEHMLYQGSSKTCAGEASAILERLGAEENAVTSNDYTAYYQTLAPDHLGVAFELMADLMTTAHLRTESFATEIEVIKQERREHTDDAPQGLAMERLQAIAFPSSAHATPTIGWMHDLQRMSATQLREWYQRWYAPNNATLVIVGDVSLGQIKPLVERYFGDIPRKTLPQVYAPLELAEPGERKIALSQAIHAPQLLMSFNLPSLTTAPDRRTVQALRLLDILLAGSNSARLKKHLQFNEDLFSQISSGYDPFNRGDSLLLLSAQLNSHQRISLDQAQARIWQVIEQLKTTPPDPEELERARTLLIASQVYQQDSISEQATRMGTLESIGLSWRLMEEDIETLNQVSAKDIQQAAVTYLTRQRMSVAHLMPENSHE
;
A
#
# COMPACT_ATOMS: atom_id res chain seq x y z
N MET A 1 -28.13 25.06 -76.37
CA MET A 1 -27.55 25.70 -75.22
C MET A 1 -28.32 25.14 -74.02
N ASN A 2 -27.89 23.97 -73.55
CA ASN A 2 -28.64 23.17 -72.54
C ASN A 2 -27.84 23.17 -71.25
N ILE A 3 -28.47 23.66 -70.15
CA ILE A 3 -27.95 23.68 -68.81
C ILE A 3 -28.53 22.47 -68.10
N TYR A 4 -27.67 21.51 -67.73
CA TYR A 4 -28.04 20.41 -66.84
C TYR A 4 -27.71 20.77 -65.36
N CYS A 5 -28.74 20.87 -64.54
CA CYS A 5 -28.63 20.94 -63.08
C CYS A 5 -28.60 19.51 -62.53
N SER A 6 -27.45 19.10 -61.93
CA SER A 6 -27.35 17.86 -61.20
C SER A 6 -27.63 18.13 -59.71
N ALA A 7 -28.70 17.55 -59.20
CA ALA A 7 -29.02 17.58 -57.77
C ALA A 7 -28.24 16.46 -57.03
N LEU A 8 -27.37 16.87 -56.09
CA LEU A 8 -26.70 15.98 -55.16
C LEU A 8 -27.65 15.68 -53.96
N LEU A 9 -28.13 14.46 -53.88
CA LEU A 9 -28.83 13.94 -52.70
C LEU A 9 -27.80 13.58 -51.62
N LEU A 10 -27.76 14.34 -50.54
CA LEU A 10 -27.05 14.01 -49.31
C LEU A 10 -27.89 12.99 -48.51
N LEU A 11 -27.48 11.72 -48.51
CA LEU A 11 -27.96 10.73 -47.60
C LEU A 11 -27.22 10.94 -46.24
N SER A 12 -27.89 11.55 -45.29
CA SER A 12 -27.44 11.59 -43.88
C SER A 12 -27.77 10.24 -43.22
N GLY A 13 -26.76 9.34 -43.20
CA GLY A 13 -26.82 8.11 -42.44
C GLY A 13 -26.82 8.39 -40.95
N LEU A 14 -27.95 8.27 -40.26
CA LEU A 14 -27.98 8.12 -38.82
C LEU A 14 -27.33 6.81 -38.43
N MET A 15 -26.07 6.84 -37.97
CA MET A 15 -25.50 5.72 -37.20
C MET A 15 -26.20 5.65 -35.83
N PRO A 16 -26.77 4.52 -35.43
CA PRO A 16 -27.28 4.34 -34.10
C PRO A 16 -26.09 4.41 -33.15
N MET A 17 -26.07 5.42 -32.30
CA MET A 17 -25.15 5.53 -31.16
C MET A 17 -25.55 4.40 -30.20
N MET A 18 -24.88 3.25 -30.27
CA MET A 18 -25.01 2.22 -29.22
C MET A 18 -24.50 2.85 -27.91
N ALA A 19 -25.42 3.21 -27.05
CA ALA A 19 -25.12 3.54 -25.68
C ALA A 19 -24.57 2.27 -25.02
N PHE A 20 -23.26 2.18 -24.87
CA PHE A 20 -22.65 1.24 -23.92
C PHE A 20 -23.15 1.64 -22.53
N THR A 21 -24.19 0.96 -22.06
CA THR A 21 -24.51 0.99 -20.63
C THR A 21 -23.35 0.30 -19.93
N ALA A 22 -22.48 1.07 -19.29
CA ALA A 22 -21.52 0.53 -18.33
C ALA A 22 -22.35 -0.27 -17.30
N SER A 23 -22.26 -1.60 -17.35
CA SER A 23 -22.86 -2.45 -16.32
C SER A 23 -22.18 -2.07 -15.01
N ALA A 24 -22.97 -1.59 -14.05
CA ALA A 24 -22.44 -1.32 -12.72
C ALA A 24 -21.85 -2.62 -12.17
N SER A 25 -20.59 -2.61 -11.77
CA SER A 25 -19.93 -3.78 -11.20
C SER A 25 -20.68 -4.22 -9.93
N THR A 26 -21.15 -5.47 -9.93
CA THR A 26 -21.86 -6.03 -8.77
C THR A 26 -20.84 -6.65 -7.82
N THR A 27 -20.88 -6.26 -6.55
CA THR A 27 -20.00 -6.84 -5.53
C THR A 27 -20.81 -7.68 -4.56
N HIS A 28 -20.38 -8.92 -4.37
CA HIS A 28 -20.97 -9.89 -3.45
C HIS A 28 -20.03 -10.18 -2.30
N GLU A 29 -20.60 -10.48 -1.14
CA GLU A 29 -19.86 -10.85 0.06
C GLU A 29 -20.55 -12.03 0.72
N PHE A 30 -19.76 -13.04 1.10
CA PHE A 30 -20.22 -14.17 1.91
C PHE A 30 -19.08 -14.71 2.78
N SER A 31 -19.40 -15.56 3.73
CA SER A 31 -18.41 -16.27 4.54
C SER A 31 -18.70 -17.75 4.52
N LEU A 32 -17.64 -18.56 4.53
CA LEU A 32 -17.74 -19.99 4.75
C LEU A 32 -17.91 -20.31 6.25
N ASP A 33 -18.39 -21.50 6.58
CA ASP A 33 -18.60 -21.96 7.98
C ASP A 33 -17.30 -21.94 8.79
N ASN A 34 -16.16 -22.13 8.13
CA ASN A 34 -14.84 -22.06 8.76
C ASN A 34 -14.35 -20.63 9.02
N GLY A 35 -15.11 -19.62 8.62
CA GLY A 35 -14.84 -18.20 8.86
C GLY A 35 -14.03 -17.50 7.78
N LEU A 36 -13.71 -18.15 6.66
CA LEU A 36 -13.12 -17.45 5.50
C LEU A 36 -14.14 -16.46 4.94
N LYS A 37 -13.77 -15.19 4.92
CA LYS A 37 -14.53 -14.15 4.26
C LYS A 37 -14.18 -14.10 2.78
N VAL A 38 -15.19 -13.96 1.91
CA VAL A 38 -15.03 -13.90 0.47
C VAL A 38 -15.73 -12.68 -0.08
N VAL A 39 -15.02 -11.91 -0.91
CA VAL A 39 -15.55 -10.76 -1.64
C VAL A 39 -15.37 -11.03 -3.13
N VAL A 40 -16.45 -10.98 -3.90
CA VAL A 40 -16.45 -11.20 -5.35
C VAL A 40 -17.00 -9.95 -6.02
N ARG A 41 -16.21 -9.33 -6.90
CA ARG A 41 -16.66 -8.22 -7.76
C ARG A 41 -16.66 -8.66 -9.21
N GLU A 42 -17.84 -8.62 -9.82
CA GLU A 42 -18.02 -8.95 -11.22
C GLU A 42 -17.57 -7.77 -12.09
N ASP A 43 -16.56 -7.97 -12.95
CA ASP A 43 -16.02 -6.97 -13.88
C ASP A 43 -15.73 -7.63 -15.23
N HIS A 44 -16.68 -7.53 -16.16
CA HIS A 44 -16.69 -8.21 -17.45
C HIS A 44 -16.01 -7.41 -18.58
N ARG A 45 -15.19 -6.39 -18.25
CA ARG A 45 -14.53 -5.56 -19.26
C ARG A 45 -13.43 -6.28 -20.03
N ALA A 46 -12.81 -7.30 -19.44
CA ALA A 46 -11.78 -8.12 -20.06
C ALA A 46 -11.88 -9.57 -19.57
N PRO A 47 -11.50 -10.59 -20.38
CA PRO A 47 -11.63 -12.01 -20.03
C PRO A 47 -10.49 -12.45 -19.07
N VAL A 48 -10.34 -11.76 -17.96
CA VAL A 48 -9.33 -12.02 -16.92
C VAL A 48 -9.95 -11.84 -15.53
N ALA A 49 -9.40 -12.53 -14.55
CA ALA A 49 -9.76 -12.37 -13.16
C ALA A 49 -8.50 -12.35 -12.27
N THR A 50 -8.52 -11.54 -11.23
CA THR A 50 -7.54 -11.59 -10.16
C THR A 50 -8.16 -12.25 -8.93
N SER A 51 -7.37 -13.07 -8.26
CA SER A 51 -7.69 -13.73 -7.01
C SER A 51 -6.61 -13.40 -6.01
N GLN A 52 -7.00 -12.86 -4.85
CA GLN A 52 -6.07 -12.40 -3.82
C GLN A 52 -6.46 -13.00 -2.46
N LEU A 53 -5.56 -13.75 -1.86
CA LEU A 53 -5.71 -14.29 -0.51
C LEU A 53 -4.95 -13.40 0.48
N TRP A 54 -5.69 -12.77 1.36
CA TRP A 54 -5.19 -11.81 2.36
C TRP A 54 -5.18 -12.45 3.75
N ILE A 55 -4.00 -12.63 4.32
CA ILE A 55 -3.82 -13.11 5.70
C ILE A 55 -3.62 -11.89 6.60
N LYS A 56 -4.43 -11.76 7.66
CA LYS A 56 -4.46 -10.59 8.55
C LYS A 56 -3.32 -10.63 9.57
N VAL A 57 -2.09 -10.77 9.08
CA VAL A 57 -0.86 -10.79 9.88
C VAL A 57 0.29 -10.24 9.06
N GLY A 58 1.11 -9.38 9.67
CA GLY A 58 2.30 -8.78 9.12
C GLY A 58 3.33 -8.49 10.21
N SER A 59 4.27 -7.60 9.95
CA SER A 59 5.37 -7.33 10.89
C SER A 59 4.92 -6.73 12.22
N SER A 60 3.78 -6.04 12.28
CA SER A 60 3.28 -5.43 13.52
C SER A 60 2.81 -6.44 14.58
N GLN A 61 2.60 -7.70 14.22
CA GLN A 61 2.24 -8.77 15.14
C GLN A 61 3.45 -9.62 15.58
N GLU A 62 4.63 -9.39 15.02
CA GLU A 62 5.83 -10.18 15.31
C GLU A 62 6.34 -9.91 16.74
N PRO A 63 6.75 -10.96 17.48
CA PRO A 63 7.29 -10.77 18.81
C PRO A 63 8.62 -10.00 18.77
N PRO A 64 8.93 -9.20 19.79
CA PRO A 64 10.23 -8.57 19.92
C PRO A 64 11.38 -9.59 19.82
N GLY A 65 12.39 -9.27 18.99
CA GLY A 65 13.53 -10.16 18.74
C GLY A 65 13.25 -11.27 17.70
N GLN A 66 12.12 -11.21 16.99
CA GLN A 66 11.73 -12.14 15.93
C GLN A 66 11.17 -11.41 14.71
N SER A 67 11.71 -10.23 14.41
CA SER A 67 11.26 -9.44 13.26
C SER A 67 11.61 -10.12 11.92
N GLY A 68 10.74 -9.94 10.91
CA GLY A 68 10.87 -10.53 9.59
C GLY A 68 10.23 -11.91 9.44
N LEU A 69 9.53 -12.44 10.45
CA LEU A 69 8.85 -13.76 10.37
C LEU A 69 7.81 -13.80 9.27
N SER A 70 7.01 -12.75 9.11
CA SER A 70 5.94 -12.70 8.11
C SER A 70 6.52 -12.70 6.69
N HIS A 71 7.56 -11.92 6.44
CA HIS A 71 8.26 -11.84 5.16
C HIS A 71 9.02 -13.14 4.86
N ALA A 72 9.73 -13.69 5.84
CA ALA A 72 10.40 -14.98 5.66
C ALA A 72 9.41 -16.12 5.40
N LEU A 73 8.22 -16.07 5.99
CA LEU A 73 7.18 -17.05 5.69
C LEU A 73 6.63 -16.88 4.28
N GLU A 74 6.45 -15.66 3.80
CA GLU A 74 6.07 -15.38 2.41
C GLU A 74 7.01 -16.10 1.44
N HIS A 75 8.33 -15.93 1.55
CA HIS A 75 9.34 -16.64 0.75
C HIS A 75 9.22 -18.16 0.84
N MET A 76 9.07 -18.66 2.06
CA MET A 76 9.05 -20.11 2.31
C MET A 76 7.79 -20.80 1.79
N LEU A 77 6.68 -20.10 1.55
CA LEU A 77 5.48 -20.70 0.99
C LEU A 77 5.65 -21.13 -0.47
N TYR A 78 6.62 -20.56 -1.20
CA TYR A 78 6.98 -20.99 -2.55
C TYR A 78 7.93 -22.20 -2.57
N GLN A 79 8.39 -22.68 -1.39
CA GLN A 79 9.33 -23.79 -1.25
C GLN A 79 8.66 -25.18 -1.17
N GLY A 80 7.41 -25.27 -1.62
CA GLY A 80 6.66 -26.52 -1.76
C GLY A 80 5.68 -26.81 -0.64
N SER A 81 4.81 -27.75 -0.93
CA SER A 81 3.65 -28.12 -0.13
C SER A 81 3.40 -29.64 -0.22
N SER A 82 2.24 -30.11 0.22
CA SER A 82 1.84 -31.51 0.04
C SER A 82 1.56 -31.87 -1.43
N LYS A 83 1.24 -30.90 -2.27
CA LYS A 83 0.85 -31.09 -3.68
C LYS A 83 1.93 -30.71 -4.67
N THR A 84 2.85 -29.82 -4.30
CA THR A 84 3.84 -29.25 -5.22
C THR A 84 5.25 -29.27 -4.63
N CYS A 85 6.26 -29.48 -5.47
CA CYS A 85 7.66 -29.25 -5.14
C CYS A 85 7.98 -27.76 -5.08
N ALA A 86 9.19 -27.39 -4.64
CA ALA A 86 9.66 -26.02 -4.63
C ALA A 86 9.58 -25.39 -6.04
N GLY A 87 8.95 -24.23 -6.16
CA GLY A 87 8.74 -23.51 -7.42
C GLY A 87 7.74 -24.15 -8.40
N GLU A 88 7.21 -25.34 -8.11
CA GLU A 88 6.31 -26.04 -9.06
C GLU A 88 4.95 -25.34 -9.15
N ALA A 89 4.42 -24.79 -8.06
CA ALA A 89 3.17 -24.03 -8.08
C ALA A 89 3.27 -22.84 -9.04
N SER A 90 4.35 -22.05 -8.93
CA SER A 90 4.64 -20.93 -9.83
C SER A 90 4.78 -21.39 -11.29
N ALA A 91 5.50 -22.48 -11.54
CA ALA A 91 5.64 -23.05 -12.89
C ALA A 91 4.31 -23.55 -13.47
N ILE A 92 3.36 -24.03 -12.66
CA ILE A 92 2.02 -24.38 -13.10
C ILE A 92 1.25 -23.13 -13.52
N LEU A 93 1.27 -22.09 -12.67
CA LEU A 93 0.58 -20.82 -12.94
C LEU A 93 1.14 -20.12 -14.18
N GLU A 94 2.47 -20.07 -14.32
CA GLU A 94 3.13 -19.52 -15.51
C GLU A 94 2.69 -20.20 -16.80
N ARG A 95 2.60 -21.55 -16.83
CA ARG A 95 2.09 -22.31 -17.99
C ARG A 95 0.64 -22.00 -18.31
N LEU A 96 -0.15 -21.55 -17.34
CA LEU A 96 -1.55 -21.11 -17.53
C LEU A 96 -1.64 -19.63 -17.91
N GLY A 97 -0.51 -18.93 -18.08
CA GLY A 97 -0.44 -17.51 -18.39
C GLY A 97 -0.82 -16.63 -17.23
N ALA A 98 -0.73 -17.13 -16.00
CA ALA A 98 -0.98 -16.34 -14.80
C ALA A 98 0.21 -15.46 -14.43
N GLU A 99 -0.08 -14.25 -13.95
CA GLU A 99 0.85 -13.42 -13.20
C GLU A 99 0.60 -13.69 -11.72
N GLU A 100 1.65 -14.05 -10.97
CA GLU A 100 1.56 -14.23 -9.52
C GLU A 100 2.59 -13.39 -8.78
N ASN A 101 2.27 -13.01 -7.57
CA ASN A 101 3.20 -12.38 -6.64
C ASN A 101 2.63 -12.43 -5.22
N ALA A 102 3.42 -11.98 -4.24
CA ALA A 102 3.00 -11.78 -2.88
C ALA A 102 3.55 -10.45 -2.33
N VAL A 103 3.01 -10.02 -1.22
CA VAL A 103 3.48 -8.84 -0.51
C VAL A 103 3.23 -9.00 0.99
N THR A 104 4.24 -8.67 1.79
CA THR A 104 4.11 -8.52 3.23
C THR A 104 4.18 -7.05 3.63
N SER A 105 3.24 -6.62 4.46
CA SER A 105 3.20 -5.29 5.05
C SER A 105 3.31 -5.36 6.58
N ASN A 106 3.13 -4.21 7.24
CA ASN A 106 3.03 -4.19 8.70
C ASN A 106 1.81 -4.97 9.21
N ASP A 107 0.68 -4.97 8.50
CA ASP A 107 -0.61 -5.41 9.02
C ASP A 107 -1.19 -6.65 8.31
N TYR A 108 -0.63 -7.05 7.18
CA TYR A 108 -1.10 -8.19 6.39
C TYR A 108 0.00 -8.81 5.54
N THR A 109 -0.26 -10.03 5.08
CA THR A 109 0.46 -10.69 3.99
C THR A 109 -0.56 -11.12 2.94
N ALA A 110 -0.33 -10.77 1.66
CA ALA A 110 -1.25 -11.09 0.58
C ALA A 110 -0.57 -11.87 -0.54
N TYR A 111 -1.27 -12.86 -1.08
CA TYR A 111 -0.87 -13.69 -2.23
C TYR A 111 -1.86 -13.46 -3.35
N TYR A 112 -1.40 -13.12 -4.53
CA TYR A 112 -2.30 -12.79 -5.63
C TYR A 112 -1.89 -13.40 -6.95
N GLN A 113 -2.90 -13.71 -7.76
CA GLN A 113 -2.78 -14.35 -9.05
C GLN A 113 -3.78 -13.71 -10.00
N THR A 114 -3.32 -13.33 -11.20
CA THR A 114 -4.18 -12.80 -12.27
C THR A 114 -4.07 -13.71 -13.47
N LEU A 115 -5.22 -14.26 -13.94
CA LEU A 115 -5.27 -15.30 -14.96
C LEU A 115 -6.63 -15.34 -15.66
N ALA A 116 -6.74 -16.18 -16.68
CA ALA A 116 -8.03 -16.47 -17.32
C ALA A 116 -9.01 -17.10 -16.31
N PRO A 117 -10.29 -16.70 -16.28
CA PRO A 117 -11.28 -17.17 -15.29
C PRO A 117 -11.44 -18.70 -15.24
N ASP A 118 -11.29 -19.38 -16.37
CA ASP A 118 -11.40 -20.85 -16.47
C ASP A 118 -10.33 -21.58 -15.63
N HIS A 119 -9.26 -20.92 -15.28
CA HIS A 119 -8.15 -21.48 -14.49
C HIS A 119 -8.22 -21.14 -12.99
N LEU A 120 -9.24 -20.39 -12.53
CA LEU A 120 -9.39 -20.02 -11.11
C LEU A 120 -9.47 -21.24 -10.17
N GLY A 121 -10.00 -22.38 -10.66
CA GLY A 121 -10.01 -23.61 -9.87
C GLY A 121 -8.60 -24.09 -9.50
N VAL A 122 -7.62 -23.97 -10.41
CA VAL A 122 -6.22 -24.30 -10.13
C VAL A 122 -5.61 -23.28 -9.16
N ALA A 123 -5.88 -22.00 -9.38
CA ALA A 123 -5.43 -20.93 -8.49
C ALA A 123 -5.91 -21.15 -7.03
N PHE A 124 -7.21 -21.45 -6.86
CA PHE A 124 -7.78 -21.71 -5.54
C PHE A 124 -7.22 -22.98 -4.89
N GLU A 125 -6.99 -24.03 -5.67
CA GLU A 125 -6.37 -25.26 -5.18
C GLU A 125 -4.95 -24.99 -4.64
N LEU A 126 -4.14 -24.25 -5.38
CA LEU A 126 -2.78 -23.89 -4.98
C LEU A 126 -2.77 -22.94 -3.78
N MET A 127 -3.64 -21.94 -3.74
CA MET A 127 -3.77 -21.05 -2.58
C MET A 127 -4.22 -21.77 -1.32
N ALA A 128 -5.18 -22.69 -1.42
CA ALA A 128 -5.67 -23.49 -0.29
C ALA A 128 -4.59 -24.44 0.23
N ASP A 129 -3.81 -25.04 -0.66
CA ASP A 129 -2.69 -25.91 -0.32
C ASP A 129 -1.57 -25.14 0.37
N LEU A 130 -1.18 -23.99 -0.18
CA LEU A 130 -0.21 -23.05 0.40
C LEU A 130 -0.63 -22.62 1.83
N MET A 131 -1.91 -22.35 2.05
CA MET A 131 -2.42 -21.95 3.37
C MET A 131 -2.39 -23.09 4.40
N THR A 132 -2.35 -24.36 3.99
CA THR A 132 -2.60 -25.51 4.89
C THR A 132 -1.44 -26.48 5.01
N THR A 133 -0.65 -26.68 3.95
CA THR A 133 0.29 -27.81 3.85
C THR A 133 1.71 -27.41 3.44
N ALA A 134 2.07 -26.15 3.54
CA ALA A 134 3.43 -25.70 3.23
C ALA A 134 4.48 -26.50 4.02
N HIS A 135 5.52 -26.95 3.34
CA HIS A 135 6.49 -27.87 3.94
C HIS A 135 7.42 -27.23 4.96
N LEU A 136 7.80 -25.97 4.78
CA LEU A 136 8.69 -25.19 5.66
C LEU A 136 9.89 -26.02 6.14
N ARG A 137 10.59 -26.68 5.20
CA ARG A 137 11.73 -27.56 5.49
C ARG A 137 12.92 -26.77 6.00
N THR A 138 13.67 -27.35 6.93
CA THR A 138 14.85 -26.68 7.51
C THR A 138 15.95 -26.43 6.46
N GLU A 139 16.09 -27.33 5.50
CA GLU A 139 17.08 -27.21 4.41
C GLU A 139 16.72 -26.07 3.46
N SER A 140 15.44 -25.96 3.04
CA SER A 140 14.95 -24.85 2.23
C SER A 140 15.07 -23.52 2.98
N PHE A 141 14.72 -23.51 4.26
CA PHE A 141 14.86 -22.32 5.10
C PHE A 141 16.32 -21.83 5.19
N ALA A 142 17.29 -22.75 5.31
CA ALA A 142 18.71 -22.39 5.37
C ALA A 142 19.19 -21.66 4.09
N THR A 143 18.58 -21.94 2.95
CA THR A 143 18.85 -21.25 1.69
C THR A 143 18.11 -19.91 1.63
N GLU A 144 16.80 -19.91 1.91
CA GLU A 144 15.95 -18.73 1.78
C GLU A 144 16.34 -17.61 2.76
N ILE A 145 16.76 -17.95 3.98
CA ILE A 145 17.17 -16.91 4.94
C ILE A 145 18.40 -16.12 4.46
N GLU A 146 19.30 -16.76 3.67
CA GLU A 146 20.43 -16.05 3.07
C GLU A 146 19.98 -15.16 1.90
N VAL A 147 18.96 -15.58 1.12
CA VAL A 147 18.32 -14.74 0.10
C VAL A 147 17.70 -13.49 0.74
N ILE A 148 16.92 -13.67 1.80
CA ILE A 148 16.27 -12.55 2.54
C ILE A 148 17.31 -11.58 3.13
N LYS A 149 18.41 -12.11 3.70
CA LYS A 149 19.51 -11.27 4.18
C LYS A 149 20.20 -10.51 3.05
N GLN A 150 20.31 -11.11 1.87
CA GLN A 150 20.86 -10.43 0.70
C GLN A 150 19.93 -9.34 0.19
N GLU A 151 18.62 -9.62 0.09
CA GLU A 151 17.60 -8.64 -0.24
C GLU A 151 17.62 -7.45 0.73
N ARG A 152 17.73 -7.73 2.04
CA ARG A 152 17.87 -6.68 3.05
C ARG A 152 19.10 -5.81 2.79
N ARG A 153 20.26 -6.40 2.45
CA ARG A 153 21.45 -5.61 2.12
C ARG A 153 21.18 -4.71 0.92
N GLU A 154 20.64 -5.27 -0.16
CA GLU A 154 20.40 -4.56 -1.42
C GLU A 154 19.39 -3.40 -1.27
N HIS A 155 18.32 -3.61 -0.52
CA HIS A 155 17.24 -2.62 -0.41
C HIS A 155 17.34 -1.71 0.83
N THR A 156 18.12 -2.08 1.83
CA THR A 156 18.21 -1.33 3.10
C THR A 156 19.63 -1.01 3.48
N ASP A 157 20.46 -2.01 3.80
CA ASP A 157 21.76 -1.76 4.48
C ASP A 157 22.76 -1.05 3.56
N ASP A 158 22.79 -1.39 2.26
CA ASP A 158 23.66 -0.82 1.23
C ASP A 158 22.93 0.26 0.38
N ALA A 159 21.64 0.50 0.64
CA ALA A 159 20.83 1.51 -0.03
C ALA A 159 20.64 2.75 0.87
N PRO A 160 21.30 3.89 0.57
CA PRO A 160 21.23 5.08 1.42
C PRO A 160 19.81 5.55 1.77
N GLN A 161 18.90 5.54 0.79
CA GLN A 161 17.51 5.93 0.99
C GLN A 161 16.74 4.88 1.81
N GLY A 162 16.99 3.59 1.56
CA GLY A 162 16.37 2.49 2.31
C GLY A 162 16.75 2.53 3.78
N LEU A 163 18.05 2.68 4.06
CA LEU A 163 18.57 2.81 5.42
C LEU A 163 18.00 4.04 6.13
N ALA A 164 17.95 5.19 5.44
CA ALA A 164 17.39 6.41 6.02
C ALA A 164 15.91 6.30 6.33
N MET A 165 15.14 5.65 5.45
CA MET A 165 13.71 5.41 5.65
C MET A 165 13.48 4.48 6.84
N GLU A 166 14.20 3.37 6.94
CA GLU A 166 14.12 2.45 8.09
C GLU A 166 14.44 3.16 9.41
N ARG A 167 15.51 3.96 9.45
CA ARG A 167 15.89 4.70 10.64
C ARG A 167 14.89 5.79 11.02
N LEU A 168 14.34 6.49 10.00
CA LEU A 168 13.29 7.47 10.22
C LEU A 168 12.03 6.81 10.79
N GLN A 169 11.59 5.68 10.22
CA GLN A 169 10.44 4.93 10.70
C GLN A 169 10.63 4.45 12.14
N ALA A 170 11.81 3.92 12.45
CA ALA A 170 12.14 3.46 13.80
C ALA A 170 12.04 4.57 14.86
N ILE A 171 12.45 5.80 14.56
CA ILE A 171 12.29 6.93 15.48
C ILE A 171 10.91 7.59 15.42
N ALA A 172 10.18 7.44 14.31
CA ALA A 172 8.84 7.98 14.15
C ALA A 172 7.80 7.22 14.98
N PHE A 173 8.05 5.94 15.27
CA PHE A 173 7.16 5.06 16.02
C PHE A 173 7.80 4.50 17.29
N PRO A 174 8.12 5.35 18.30
CA PRO A 174 8.82 4.92 19.51
C PRO A 174 8.02 3.93 20.39
N SER A 175 6.70 3.87 20.26
CA SER A 175 5.84 2.99 21.05
C SER A 175 5.06 1.98 20.21
N SER A 176 4.93 2.21 18.91
CA SER A 176 4.17 1.35 18.00
C SER A 176 5.03 0.25 17.37
N ALA A 177 4.45 -0.93 17.18
CA ALA A 177 5.08 -2.02 16.44
C ALA A 177 5.35 -1.67 14.95
N HIS A 178 4.76 -0.61 14.42
CA HIS A 178 5.08 -0.09 13.09
C HIS A 178 6.53 0.43 12.96
N ALA A 179 7.28 0.56 14.07
CA ALA A 179 8.73 0.79 14.05
C ALA A 179 9.53 -0.36 13.42
N THR A 180 8.98 -1.59 13.43
CA THR A 180 9.67 -2.79 12.96
C THR A 180 9.66 -2.85 11.44
N PRO A 181 10.82 -2.97 10.77
CA PRO A 181 10.86 -3.13 9.33
C PRO A 181 10.24 -4.46 8.90
N THR A 182 9.47 -4.43 7.83
CA THR A 182 8.78 -5.62 7.29
C THR A 182 9.75 -6.76 6.96
N ILE A 183 10.89 -6.43 6.38
CA ILE A 183 11.94 -7.42 6.08
C ILE A 183 12.63 -7.97 7.34
N GLY A 184 12.47 -7.33 8.48
CA GLY A 184 13.10 -7.69 9.75
C GLY A 184 14.48 -7.05 9.95
N TRP A 185 14.88 -6.93 11.22
CA TRP A 185 16.22 -6.49 11.59
C TRP A 185 17.27 -7.56 11.27
N MET A 186 18.44 -7.20 10.75
CA MET A 186 19.51 -8.14 10.41
C MET A 186 19.87 -9.09 11.58
N HIS A 187 19.93 -8.58 12.80
CA HIS A 187 20.26 -9.41 13.97
C HIS A 187 19.18 -10.43 14.34
N ASP A 188 17.92 -10.17 14.00
CA ASP A 188 16.81 -11.12 14.17
C ASP A 188 16.84 -12.17 13.06
N LEU A 189 17.05 -11.75 11.80
CA LEU A 189 17.23 -12.66 10.66
C LEU A 189 18.38 -13.65 10.87
N GLN A 190 19.49 -13.21 11.49
CA GLN A 190 20.63 -14.08 11.82
C GLN A 190 20.32 -15.16 12.86
N ARG A 191 19.28 -14.97 13.68
CA ARG A 191 18.87 -15.90 14.75
C ARG A 191 17.59 -16.66 14.42
N MET A 192 16.91 -16.28 13.34
CA MET A 192 15.66 -16.90 12.93
C MET A 192 15.84 -18.40 12.63
N SER A 193 14.84 -19.20 12.96
CA SER A 193 14.85 -20.64 12.74
C SER A 193 13.58 -21.10 12.02
N ALA A 194 13.68 -22.21 11.29
CA ALA A 194 12.55 -22.86 10.67
C ALA A 194 11.46 -23.28 11.67
N THR A 195 11.82 -23.50 12.94
CA THR A 195 10.84 -23.80 14.00
C THR A 195 9.97 -22.60 14.32
N GLN A 196 10.56 -21.40 14.47
CA GLN A 196 9.80 -20.17 14.70
C GLN A 196 8.86 -19.87 13.51
N LEU A 197 9.33 -20.12 12.28
CA LEU A 197 8.49 -19.96 11.09
C LEU A 197 7.28 -20.93 11.08
N ARG A 198 7.50 -22.21 11.43
CA ARG A 198 6.40 -23.19 11.52
C ARG A 198 5.38 -22.80 12.59
N GLU A 199 5.84 -22.31 13.74
CA GLU A 199 4.97 -21.81 14.81
C GLU A 199 4.18 -20.59 14.35
N TRP A 200 4.80 -19.68 13.60
CA TRP A 200 4.16 -18.50 13.02
C TRP A 200 3.08 -18.88 12.02
N TYR A 201 3.39 -19.78 11.09
CA TYR A 201 2.47 -20.35 10.12
C TYR A 201 1.27 -21.05 10.78
N GLN A 202 1.54 -21.91 11.75
CA GLN A 202 0.49 -22.64 12.47
C GLN A 202 -0.45 -21.70 13.22
N ARG A 203 0.07 -20.60 13.73
CA ARG A 203 -0.67 -19.62 14.53
C ARG A 203 -1.59 -18.75 13.68
N TRP A 204 -1.13 -18.30 12.52
CA TRP A 204 -1.79 -17.23 11.79
C TRP A 204 -2.46 -17.66 10.49
N TYR A 205 -1.99 -18.70 9.80
CA TYR A 205 -2.55 -19.15 8.53
C TYR A 205 -3.76 -20.04 8.79
N ALA A 206 -4.93 -19.40 8.74
CA ALA A 206 -6.21 -20.03 9.00
C ALA A 206 -7.31 -19.31 8.21
N PRO A 207 -8.38 -20.00 7.77
CA PRO A 207 -9.46 -19.40 7.01
C PRO A 207 -10.13 -18.23 7.75
N ASN A 208 -10.32 -18.35 9.05
CA ASN A 208 -10.91 -17.30 9.88
C ASN A 208 -9.97 -16.13 10.20
N ASN A 209 -8.72 -16.14 9.71
CA ASN A 209 -7.78 -15.03 9.69
C ASN A 209 -7.52 -14.52 8.26
N ALA A 210 -8.32 -14.97 7.30
CA ALA A 210 -8.11 -14.65 5.89
C ALA A 210 -9.34 -14.00 5.26
N THR A 211 -9.08 -13.25 4.18
CA THR A 211 -10.10 -12.76 3.26
C THR A 211 -9.66 -13.12 1.85
N LEU A 212 -10.54 -13.75 1.07
CA LEU A 212 -10.33 -14.02 -0.34
C LEU A 212 -11.09 -12.99 -1.17
N VAL A 213 -10.38 -12.24 -2.00
CA VAL A 213 -10.96 -11.21 -2.88
C VAL A 213 -10.79 -11.66 -4.32
N ILE A 214 -11.87 -11.68 -5.07
CA ILE A 214 -11.89 -12.03 -6.49
C ILE A 214 -12.52 -10.87 -7.26
N VAL A 215 -11.83 -10.37 -8.28
CA VAL A 215 -12.33 -9.32 -9.18
C VAL A 215 -12.04 -9.70 -10.62
N GLY A 216 -13.03 -9.59 -11.51
CA GLY A 216 -12.83 -9.83 -12.92
C GLY A 216 -14.05 -10.47 -13.62
N ASP A 217 -13.79 -11.11 -14.74
CA ASP A 217 -14.81 -11.77 -15.58
C ASP A 217 -15.32 -13.07 -14.95
N VAL A 218 -16.03 -12.91 -13.87
CA VAL A 218 -16.57 -14.00 -13.04
C VAL A 218 -18.00 -13.69 -12.60
N SER A 219 -18.74 -14.73 -12.22
CA SER A 219 -20.02 -14.58 -11.53
C SER A 219 -20.00 -15.26 -10.17
N LEU A 220 -20.82 -14.78 -9.24
CA LEU A 220 -20.99 -15.43 -7.92
C LEU A 220 -21.34 -16.90 -8.05
N GLY A 221 -22.20 -17.26 -9.04
CA GLY A 221 -22.62 -18.65 -9.28
C GLY A 221 -21.47 -19.58 -9.68
N GLN A 222 -20.45 -19.08 -10.35
CA GLN A 222 -19.24 -19.83 -10.72
C GLN A 222 -18.26 -19.90 -9.53
N ILE A 223 -18.04 -18.79 -8.84
CA ILE A 223 -17.01 -18.66 -7.80
C ILE A 223 -17.39 -19.39 -6.51
N LYS A 224 -18.63 -19.27 -6.05
CA LYS A 224 -19.02 -19.80 -4.76
C LYS A 224 -18.79 -21.31 -4.62
N PRO A 225 -19.19 -22.17 -5.59
CA PRO A 225 -18.91 -23.62 -5.52
C PRO A 225 -17.42 -23.95 -5.57
N LEU A 226 -16.59 -23.18 -6.28
CA LEU A 226 -15.15 -23.38 -6.31
C LEU A 226 -14.51 -23.05 -4.96
N VAL A 227 -14.91 -21.94 -4.35
CA VAL A 227 -14.41 -21.55 -3.02
C VAL A 227 -14.83 -22.57 -1.96
N GLU A 228 -16.09 -23.02 -1.97
CA GLU A 228 -16.57 -24.07 -1.07
C GLU A 228 -15.78 -25.38 -1.23
N ARG A 229 -15.48 -25.76 -2.47
CA ARG A 229 -14.73 -26.98 -2.79
C ARG A 229 -13.29 -26.96 -2.29
N TYR A 230 -12.57 -25.85 -2.44
CA TYR A 230 -11.14 -25.79 -2.15
C TYR A 230 -10.83 -25.28 -0.73
N PHE A 231 -11.69 -24.45 -0.16
CA PHE A 231 -11.46 -23.83 1.13
C PHE A 231 -12.43 -24.31 2.23
N GLY A 232 -13.55 -24.94 1.87
CA GLY A 232 -14.62 -25.28 2.81
C GLY A 232 -14.21 -26.22 3.92
N ASP A 233 -13.42 -27.23 3.61
CA ASP A 233 -12.98 -28.26 4.57
C ASP A 233 -11.76 -27.83 5.42
N ILE A 234 -11.15 -26.67 5.16
CA ILE A 234 -10.02 -26.18 5.95
C ILE A 234 -10.53 -25.78 7.36
N PRO A 235 -9.97 -26.37 8.43
CA PRO A 235 -10.48 -26.11 9.77
C PRO A 235 -10.14 -24.67 10.23
N ARG A 236 -11.10 -24.04 10.91
CA ARG A 236 -10.85 -22.79 11.64
C ARG A 236 -9.90 -23.00 12.80
N LYS A 237 -9.16 -21.97 13.19
CA LYS A 237 -8.24 -22.00 14.35
C LYS A 237 -8.66 -20.99 15.42
N THR A 238 -8.21 -21.23 16.65
CA THR A 238 -8.24 -20.21 17.70
C THR A 238 -7.12 -19.20 17.40
N LEU A 239 -7.49 -17.96 17.15
CA LEU A 239 -6.55 -16.89 16.82
C LEU A 239 -6.09 -16.17 18.08
N PRO A 240 -4.84 -15.67 18.13
CA PRO A 240 -4.41 -14.75 19.17
C PRO A 240 -5.24 -13.46 19.15
N GLN A 241 -5.37 -12.82 20.29
CA GLN A 241 -5.91 -11.48 20.34
C GLN A 241 -4.90 -10.49 19.74
N VAL A 242 -5.36 -9.69 18.79
CA VAL A 242 -4.55 -8.65 18.14
C VAL A 242 -4.98 -7.29 18.66
N TYR A 243 -3.99 -6.49 19.04
CA TYR A 243 -4.18 -5.10 19.44
C TYR A 243 -3.72 -4.18 18.30
N ALA A 244 -4.39 -3.03 18.15
CA ALA A 244 -3.93 -2.03 17.20
C ALA A 244 -2.55 -1.48 17.61
N PRO A 245 -1.59 -1.36 16.69
CA PRO A 245 -0.26 -0.84 16.99
C PRO A 245 -0.30 0.70 17.09
N LEU A 246 -0.89 1.22 18.15
CA LEU A 246 -1.06 2.66 18.37
C LEU A 246 0.27 3.32 18.73
N GLU A 247 0.41 4.58 18.31
CA GLU A 247 1.53 5.44 18.68
C GLU A 247 1.11 6.51 19.70
N LEU A 248 2.08 7.11 20.38
CA LEU A 248 1.86 8.28 21.20
C LEU A 248 1.34 9.44 20.34
N ALA A 249 0.34 10.15 20.84
CA ALA A 249 -0.26 11.26 20.10
C ALA A 249 0.78 12.35 19.74
N GLU A 250 1.71 12.63 20.64
CA GLU A 250 2.80 13.61 20.47
C GLU A 250 4.12 13.04 20.98
N PRO A 251 4.82 12.20 20.18
CA PRO A 251 6.04 11.53 20.66
C PRO A 251 7.23 12.47 20.92
N GLY A 252 7.14 13.75 20.56
CA GLY A 252 8.22 14.73 20.62
C GLY A 252 8.97 14.89 19.29
N GLU A 253 9.70 16.00 19.12
CA GLU A 253 10.58 16.21 17.96
C GLU A 253 11.77 15.25 18.02
N ARG A 254 12.01 14.50 16.92
CA ARG A 254 13.10 13.51 16.82
C ARG A 254 13.92 13.77 15.57
N LYS A 255 15.24 13.66 15.71
CA LYS A 255 16.16 13.90 14.61
C LYS A 255 17.30 12.90 14.62
N ILE A 256 17.64 12.41 13.42
CA ILE A 256 18.85 11.64 13.16
C ILE A 256 19.64 12.28 12.00
N ALA A 257 20.94 12.03 11.98
CA ALA A 257 21.82 12.39 10.87
C ALA A 257 22.60 11.15 10.43
N LEU A 258 22.66 10.92 9.13
CA LEU A 258 23.34 9.79 8.50
C LEU A 258 24.33 10.32 7.46
N SER A 259 25.54 9.79 7.46
CA SER A 259 26.54 10.01 6.41
C SER A 259 26.50 8.80 5.48
N GLN A 260 26.28 9.03 4.18
CA GLN A 260 26.03 7.98 3.20
C GLN A 260 26.65 8.33 1.86
N ALA A 261 26.90 7.31 1.02
CA ALA A 261 27.41 7.45 -0.34
C ALA A 261 26.34 8.04 -1.29
N ILE A 262 26.00 9.33 -1.10
CA ILE A 262 25.04 10.09 -1.92
C ILE A 262 25.71 11.31 -2.56
N HIS A 263 25.18 11.76 -3.70
CA HIS A 263 25.73 12.92 -4.41
C HIS A 263 25.27 14.28 -3.88
N ALA A 264 24.08 14.34 -3.31
CA ALA A 264 23.50 15.58 -2.79
C ALA A 264 22.81 15.33 -1.44
N PRO A 265 22.86 16.30 -0.51
CA PRO A 265 22.17 16.17 0.76
C PRO A 265 20.67 15.95 0.59
N GLN A 266 20.09 15.10 1.43
CA GLN A 266 18.67 14.78 1.42
C GLN A 266 18.06 14.99 2.80
N LEU A 267 16.82 15.45 2.81
CA LEU A 267 16.00 15.64 3.97
C LEU A 267 14.77 14.75 3.89
N LEU A 268 14.61 13.86 4.87
CA LEU A 268 13.36 13.15 5.08
C LEU A 268 12.69 13.71 6.33
N MET A 269 11.42 14.10 6.21
CA MET A 269 10.61 14.55 7.34
C MET A 269 9.35 13.70 7.40
N SER A 270 8.96 13.29 8.60
CA SER A 270 7.68 12.60 8.80
C SER A 270 6.88 13.24 9.92
N PHE A 271 5.55 13.14 9.82
CA PHE A 271 4.61 13.55 10.85
C PHE A 271 3.71 12.38 11.20
N ASN A 272 3.59 12.06 12.50
CA ASN A 272 2.64 11.03 12.94
C ASN A 272 1.20 11.51 12.75
N LEU A 273 0.46 10.80 11.91
CA LEU A 273 -0.92 11.10 11.54
C LEU A 273 -1.83 9.92 11.88
N PRO A 274 -3.12 10.18 12.16
CA PRO A 274 -4.09 9.11 12.25
C PRO A 274 -4.29 8.44 10.89
N SER A 275 -4.64 7.15 10.90
CA SER A 275 -5.11 6.40 9.75
C SER A 275 -6.65 6.37 9.70
N LEU A 276 -7.25 5.61 8.78
CA LEU A 276 -8.70 5.33 8.76
C LEU A 276 -9.20 4.60 10.00
N THR A 277 -8.32 3.89 10.71
CA THR A 277 -8.68 3.13 11.92
C THR A 277 -8.52 3.92 13.20
N THR A 278 -7.72 5.00 13.21
CA THR A 278 -7.38 5.79 14.40
C THR A 278 -7.88 7.24 14.34
N ALA A 279 -8.31 7.72 13.17
CA ALA A 279 -8.86 9.05 13.02
C ALA A 279 -10.18 9.23 13.76
N PRO A 280 -10.48 10.44 14.28
CA PRO A 280 -11.75 10.71 14.94
C PRO A 280 -12.94 10.58 14.00
N ASP A 281 -12.76 10.83 12.72
CA ASP A 281 -13.76 10.68 11.66
C ASP A 281 -13.10 10.58 10.28
N ARG A 282 -13.88 10.17 9.28
CA ARG A 282 -13.42 10.00 7.90
C ARG A 282 -13.10 11.32 7.20
N ARG A 283 -13.76 12.41 7.56
CA ARG A 283 -13.49 13.74 7.01
C ARG A 283 -12.08 14.20 7.34
N THR A 284 -11.61 13.93 8.55
CA THR A 284 -10.22 14.19 8.98
C THR A 284 -9.22 13.48 8.06
N VAL A 285 -9.46 12.20 7.75
CA VAL A 285 -8.58 11.44 6.83
C VAL A 285 -8.59 12.04 5.42
N GLN A 286 -9.77 12.41 4.90
CA GLN A 286 -9.85 13.04 3.58
C GLN A 286 -9.18 14.42 3.56
N ALA A 287 -9.27 15.17 4.65
CA ALA A 287 -8.55 16.45 4.78
C ALA A 287 -7.03 16.24 4.78
N LEU A 288 -6.52 15.19 5.43
CA LEU A 288 -5.11 14.83 5.40
C LEU A 288 -4.63 14.35 4.02
N ARG A 289 -5.44 13.60 3.28
CA ARG A 289 -5.14 13.21 1.89
C ARG A 289 -5.04 14.43 0.96
N LEU A 290 -6.00 15.37 1.09
CA LEU A 290 -5.95 16.63 0.34
C LEU A 290 -4.77 17.51 0.76
N LEU A 291 -4.44 17.53 2.05
CA LEU A 291 -3.27 18.21 2.60
C LEU A 291 -1.97 17.71 1.96
N ASP A 292 -1.81 16.40 1.82
CA ASP A 292 -0.67 15.78 1.14
C ASP A 292 -0.55 16.25 -0.31
N ILE A 293 -1.65 16.19 -1.08
CA ILE A 293 -1.69 16.68 -2.47
C ILE A 293 -1.31 18.17 -2.56
N LEU A 294 -1.80 19.01 -1.65
CA LEU A 294 -1.52 20.44 -1.61
C LEU A 294 -0.07 20.76 -1.22
N LEU A 295 0.57 19.89 -0.42
CA LEU A 295 1.97 20.08 -0.04
C LEU A 295 2.92 19.76 -1.19
N ALA A 296 2.87 18.56 -1.77
CA ALA A 296 3.81 18.14 -2.80
C ALA A 296 3.26 17.16 -3.85
N GLY A 297 1.95 16.85 -3.85
CA GLY A 297 1.34 15.86 -4.75
C GLY A 297 1.23 16.27 -6.22
N SER A 298 1.51 17.53 -6.57
CA SER A 298 1.49 18.02 -7.96
C SER A 298 2.56 19.08 -8.20
N ASN A 299 2.81 19.43 -9.46
CA ASN A 299 3.77 20.50 -9.80
C ASN A 299 3.31 21.89 -9.32
N SER A 300 2.02 22.11 -9.15
CA SER A 300 1.45 23.36 -8.60
C SER A 300 1.32 23.33 -7.07
N ALA A 301 1.67 22.22 -6.40
CA ALA A 301 1.65 22.07 -4.96
C ALA A 301 2.62 23.06 -4.29
N ARG A 302 2.28 23.52 -3.08
CA ARG A 302 2.94 24.67 -2.44
C ARG A 302 4.44 24.48 -2.25
N LEU A 303 4.90 23.33 -1.77
CA LEU A 303 6.33 23.05 -1.58
C LEU A 303 7.08 23.04 -2.92
N LYS A 304 6.54 22.38 -3.94
CA LYS A 304 7.16 22.34 -5.28
C LYS A 304 7.20 23.73 -5.90
N LYS A 305 6.06 24.43 -5.92
CA LYS A 305 5.98 25.78 -6.50
C LYS A 305 6.97 26.74 -5.87
N HIS A 306 7.02 26.80 -4.53
CA HIS A 306 7.87 27.77 -3.82
C HIS A 306 9.33 27.32 -3.79
N LEU A 307 9.61 26.10 -3.37
CA LEU A 307 10.97 25.68 -3.00
C LEU A 307 11.70 24.96 -4.12
N GLN A 308 10.99 24.28 -5.03
CA GLN A 308 11.62 23.61 -6.17
C GLN A 308 11.69 24.52 -7.39
N PHE A 309 10.57 25.16 -7.81
CA PHE A 309 10.51 25.88 -9.07
C PHE A 309 10.88 27.38 -8.93
N ASN A 310 10.45 28.07 -7.86
CA ASN A 310 10.72 29.49 -7.71
C ASN A 310 12.08 29.77 -7.07
N GLU A 311 12.44 29.03 -6.02
CA GLU A 311 13.68 29.25 -5.26
C GLU A 311 14.83 28.34 -5.72
N ASP A 312 14.51 27.32 -6.52
CA ASP A 312 15.49 26.31 -6.97
C ASP A 312 16.30 25.69 -5.81
N LEU A 313 15.63 25.62 -4.64
CA LEU A 313 16.25 25.11 -3.40
C LEU A 313 16.42 23.60 -3.45
N PHE A 314 15.41 22.88 -3.91
CA PHE A 314 15.41 21.43 -4.03
C PHE A 314 15.35 21.01 -5.50
N SER A 315 16.16 20.03 -5.87
CA SER A 315 16.06 19.35 -7.18
C SER A 315 14.81 18.50 -7.28
N GLN A 316 14.41 17.93 -6.17
CA GLN A 316 13.19 17.11 -6.05
C GLN A 316 12.58 17.29 -4.67
N ILE A 317 11.25 17.38 -4.61
CA ILE A 317 10.48 17.31 -3.36
C ILE A 317 9.19 16.53 -3.62
N SER A 318 8.85 15.65 -2.71
CA SER A 318 7.65 14.80 -2.76
C SER A 318 7.06 14.60 -1.38
N SER A 319 5.80 14.23 -1.33
CA SER A 319 5.13 13.81 -0.11
C SER A 319 4.24 12.59 -0.36
N GLY A 320 3.88 11.89 0.70
CA GLY A 320 2.96 10.78 0.66
C GLY A 320 2.35 10.50 2.03
N TYR A 321 1.06 10.21 2.03
CA TYR A 321 0.30 9.79 3.19
C TYR A 321 -0.57 8.60 2.84
N ASP A 322 -0.33 7.46 3.50
CA ASP A 322 -1.16 6.25 3.38
C ASP A 322 -2.08 6.12 4.60
N PRO A 323 -3.41 6.25 4.44
CA PRO A 323 -4.36 6.10 5.53
C PRO A 323 -4.74 4.65 5.86
N PHE A 324 -4.21 3.65 5.14
CA PHE A 324 -4.66 2.26 5.20
C PHE A 324 -3.79 1.41 6.13
N ASN A 325 -3.72 1.80 7.40
CA ASN A 325 -2.99 1.10 8.44
C ASN A 325 -3.93 0.74 9.60
N ARG A 326 -3.60 -0.34 10.32
CA ARG A 326 -4.32 -0.75 11.53
C ARG A 326 -4.04 0.17 12.72
N GLY A 327 -2.89 0.81 12.76
CA GLY A 327 -2.50 1.84 13.71
C GLY A 327 -2.34 3.20 13.03
N ASP A 328 -1.62 4.10 13.67
CA ASP A 328 -1.30 5.41 13.10
C ASP A 328 -0.38 5.29 11.87
N SER A 329 -0.39 6.34 11.06
CA SER A 329 0.37 6.45 9.82
C SER A 329 1.37 7.61 9.87
N LEU A 330 2.09 7.82 8.77
CA LEU A 330 2.99 8.95 8.58
C LEU A 330 2.59 9.75 7.33
N LEU A 331 2.62 11.07 7.44
CA LEU A 331 2.90 11.91 6.28
C LEU A 331 4.40 11.99 6.13
N LEU A 332 4.92 11.52 5.02
CA LEU A 332 6.33 11.56 4.68
C LEU A 332 6.60 12.66 3.67
N LEU A 333 7.61 13.48 3.92
CA LEU A 333 8.19 14.44 2.98
C LEU A 333 9.62 14.01 2.67
N SER A 334 9.96 13.94 1.40
CA SER A 334 11.33 13.68 0.91
C SER A 334 11.77 14.86 0.04
N ALA A 335 12.95 15.41 0.33
CA ALA A 335 13.48 16.56 -0.41
C ALA A 335 14.99 16.40 -0.63
N GLN A 336 15.44 16.49 -1.88
CA GLN A 336 16.84 16.49 -2.25
C GLN A 336 17.30 17.91 -2.52
N LEU A 337 18.32 18.36 -1.79
CA LEU A 337 18.89 19.70 -1.96
C LEU A 337 19.55 19.82 -3.35
N ASN A 338 19.40 20.97 -3.97
CA ASN A 338 20.14 21.24 -5.21
C ASN A 338 21.64 21.35 -4.93
N SER A 339 22.47 20.73 -5.76
CA SER A 339 23.92 20.60 -5.54
C SER A 339 24.66 21.95 -5.51
N HIS A 340 24.09 22.99 -6.15
CA HIS A 340 24.67 24.34 -6.14
C HIS A 340 24.28 25.17 -4.91
N GLN A 341 23.31 24.73 -4.12
CA GLN A 341 22.89 25.42 -2.91
C GLN A 341 23.95 25.29 -1.79
N ARG A 342 24.16 26.40 -1.08
CA ARG A 342 25.18 26.52 -0.01
C ARG A 342 24.55 26.68 1.38
N ILE A 343 23.39 26.09 1.60
CA ILE A 343 22.70 26.12 2.87
C ILE A 343 22.74 24.74 3.58
N SER A 344 22.60 24.75 4.89
CA SER A 344 22.50 23.51 5.66
C SER A 344 21.12 22.87 5.51
N LEU A 345 21.03 21.57 5.79
CA LEU A 345 19.73 20.86 5.84
C LEU A 345 18.81 21.45 6.92
N ASP A 346 19.35 22.03 8.01
CA ASP A 346 18.52 22.75 9.01
C ASP A 346 17.89 24.01 8.43
N GLN A 347 18.64 24.76 7.60
CA GLN A 347 18.09 25.91 6.89
C GLN A 347 17.07 25.51 5.84
N ALA A 348 17.33 24.43 5.10
CA ALA A 348 16.39 23.86 4.14
C ALA A 348 15.09 23.36 4.82
N GLN A 349 15.22 22.68 5.96
CA GLN A 349 14.08 22.28 6.80
C GLN A 349 13.26 23.48 7.27
N ALA A 350 13.92 24.57 7.67
CA ALA A 350 13.23 25.80 8.07
C ALA A 350 12.42 26.42 6.93
N ARG A 351 12.88 26.29 5.65
CA ARG A 351 12.12 26.74 4.47
C ARG A 351 10.84 25.90 4.28
N ILE A 352 10.91 24.56 4.42
CA ILE A 352 9.71 23.69 4.39
C ILE A 352 8.73 24.13 5.48
N TRP A 353 9.22 24.38 6.72
CA TRP A 353 8.39 24.83 7.82
C TRP A 353 7.67 26.14 7.52
N GLN A 354 8.30 27.10 6.84
CA GLN A 354 7.67 28.37 6.48
C GLN A 354 6.45 28.13 5.56
N VAL A 355 6.54 27.21 4.61
CA VAL A 355 5.40 26.88 3.73
C VAL A 355 4.30 26.15 4.52
N ILE A 356 4.66 25.25 5.43
CA ILE A 356 3.69 24.58 6.32
C ILE A 356 2.96 25.61 7.20
N GLU A 357 3.67 26.56 7.83
CA GLU A 357 3.08 27.60 8.66
C GLU A 357 2.17 28.55 7.86
N GLN A 358 2.50 28.83 6.59
CA GLN A 358 1.60 29.56 5.71
C GLN A 358 0.27 28.82 5.50
N LEU A 359 0.30 27.49 5.34
CA LEU A 359 -0.92 26.70 5.18
C LEU A 359 -1.78 26.69 6.45
N LYS A 360 -1.16 26.73 7.63
CA LYS A 360 -1.87 26.84 8.92
C LYS A 360 -2.55 28.19 9.13
N THR A 361 -2.01 29.26 8.55
CA THR A 361 -2.56 30.61 8.67
C THR A 361 -3.47 31.00 7.51
N THR A 362 -3.17 30.49 6.31
CA THR A 362 -3.90 30.78 5.07
C THR A 362 -4.39 29.46 4.45
N PRO A 363 -5.70 29.15 4.59
CA PRO A 363 -6.26 27.94 4.00
C PRO A 363 -6.08 27.93 2.47
N PRO A 364 -6.19 26.78 1.80
CA PRO A 364 -6.15 26.73 0.35
C PRO A 364 -7.28 27.57 -0.24
N ASP A 365 -6.97 28.28 -1.32
CA ASP A 365 -7.98 28.98 -2.08
C ASP A 365 -8.91 28.01 -2.84
N PRO A 366 -10.07 28.45 -3.35
CA PRO A 366 -11.00 27.55 -4.02
C PRO A 366 -10.41 26.81 -5.22
N GLU A 367 -9.49 27.41 -5.97
CA GLU A 367 -8.85 26.76 -7.12
C GLU A 367 -7.82 25.72 -6.68
N GLU A 368 -7.03 26.01 -5.64
CA GLU A 368 -6.09 25.05 -5.05
C GLU A 368 -6.83 23.81 -4.54
N LEU A 369 -7.93 24.03 -3.81
CA LEU A 369 -8.76 22.94 -3.27
C LEU A 369 -9.37 22.09 -4.38
N GLU A 370 -9.94 22.72 -5.39
CA GLU A 370 -10.59 22.02 -6.50
C GLU A 370 -9.57 21.23 -7.34
N ARG A 371 -8.38 21.77 -7.58
CA ARG A 371 -7.30 21.02 -8.24
C ARG A 371 -6.87 19.79 -7.42
N ALA A 372 -6.66 19.94 -6.11
CA ALA A 372 -6.28 18.83 -5.24
C ALA A 372 -7.36 17.74 -5.21
N ARG A 373 -8.64 18.16 -5.11
CA ARG A 373 -9.78 17.23 -5.14
C ARG A 373 -9.87 16.49 -6.47
N THR A 374 -9.77 17.20 -7.59
CA THR A 374 -9.79 16.60 -8.93
C THR A 374 -8.67 15.59 -9.12
N LEU A 375 -7.46 15.88 -8.66
CA LEU A 375 -6.33 14.95 -8.75
C LEU A 375 -6.58 13.67 -7.93
N LEU A 376 -7.10 13.82 -6.72
CA LEU A 376 -7.37 12.68 -5.86
C LEU A 376 -8.51 11.82 -6.39
N ILE A 377 -9.59 12.44 -6.89
CA ILE A 377 -10.70 11.72 -7.54
C ILE A 377 -10.23 11.02 -8.81
N ALA A 378 -9.46 11.70 -9.66
CA ALA A 378 -8.94 11.12 -10.88
C ALA A 378 -8.05 9.89 -10.58
N SER A 379 -7.17 9.97 -9.56
CA SER A 379 -6.37 8.83 -9.12
C SER A 379 -7.24 7.65 -8.69
N GLN A 380 -8.32 7.89 -7.94
CA GLN A 380 -9.26 6.84 -7.53
C GLN A 380 -10.01 6.21 -8.71
N VAL A 381 -10.45 7.04 -9.67
CA VAL A 381 -11.13 6.56 -10.88
C VAL A 381 -10.19 5.69 -11.71
N TYR A 382 -8.94 6.13 -11.92
CA TYR A 382 -7.95 5.31 -12.66
C TYR A 382 -7.62 3.99 -11.96
N GLN A 383 -7.60 3.96 -10.62
CA GLN A 383 -7.43 2.71 -9.87
C GLN A 383 -8.58 1.71 -10.11
N GLN A 384 -9.80 2.20 -10.40
CA GLN A 384 -10.93 1.34 -10.75
C GLN A 384 -10.81 0.70 -12.14
N ASP A 385 -9.91 1.16 -13.01
CA ASP A 385 -9.67 0.54 -14.30
C ASP A 385 -8.88 -0.77 -14.18
N SER A 386 -8.11 -0.96 -13.12
CA SER A 386 -7.36 -2.19 -12.84
C SER A 386 -8.13 -3.10 -11.88
N ILE A 387 -8.41 -4.33 -12.31
CA ILE A 387 -9.03 -5.36 -11.46
C ILE A 387 -8.13 -5.70 -10.25
N SER A 388 -6.81 -5.71 -10.44
CA SER A 388 -5.85 -5.94 -9.35
C SER A 388 -5.89 -4.82 -8.32
N GLU A 389 -5.91 -3.55 -8.73
CA GLU A 389 -6.01 -2.41 -7.81
C GLU A 389 -7.33 -2.41 -7.03
N GLN A 390 -8.45 -2.75 -7.70
CA GLN A 390 -9.74 -2.91 -7.04
C GLN A 390 -9.67 -3.99 -5.94
N ALA A 391 -9.11 -5.16 -6.27
CA ALA A 391 -8.96 -6.28 -5.33
C ALA A 391 -8.02 -5.91 -4.18
N THR A 392 -6.88 -5.26 -4.47
CA THR A 392 -5.92 -4.79 -3.49
C THR A 392 -6.56 -3.80 -2.51
N ARG A 393 -7.32 -2.84 -2.99
CA ARG A 393 -8.02 -1.88 -2.15
C ARG A 393 -9.03 -2.55 -1.20
N MET A 394 -9.82 -3.51 -1.72
CA MET A 394 -10.75 -4.30 -0.91
C MET A 394 -10.03 -5.12 0.14
N GLY A 395 -9.00 -5.85 -0.26
CA GLY A 395 -8.22 -6.71 0.62
C GLY A 395 -7.49 -5.95 1.72
N THR A 396 -6.91 -4.79 1.39
CA THR A 396 -6.27 -3.90 2.38
C THR A 396 -7.27 -3.46 3.44
N LEU A 397 -8.44 -2.93 3.04
CA LEU A 397 -9.48 -2.51 3.98
C LEU A 397 -9.90 -3.65 4.90
N GLU A 398 -10.22 -4.82 4.34
CA GLU A 398 -10.62 -6.00 5.10
C GLU A 398 -9.52 -6.50 6.06
N SER A 399 -8.25 -6.36 5.67
CA SER A 399 -7.12 -6.80 6.46
C SER A 399 -6.86 -5.92 7.69
N ILE A 400 -7.14 -4.63 7.58
CA ILE A 400 -7.01 -3.69 8.70
C ILE A 400 -8.28 -3.61 9.58
N GLY A 401 -9.31 -4.43 9.29
CA GLY A 401 -10.54 -4.51 10.06
C GLY A 401 -11.64 -3.53 9.63
N LEU A 402 -11.53 -2.96 8.44
CA LEU A 402 -12.53 -2.09 7.83
C LEU A 402 -13.30 -2.82 6.73
N SER A 403 -14.47 -2.31 6.36
CA SER A 403 -15.25 -2.86 5.26
C SER A 403 -14.78 -2.32 3.92
N TRP A 404 -14.67 -3.18 2.90
CA TRP A 404 -14.45 -2.79 1.51
C TRP A 404 -15.47 -1.76 1.00
N ARG A 405 -16.68 -1.71 1.58
CA ARG A 405 -17.73 -0.75 1.19
C ARG A 405 -17.32 0.71 1.38
N LEU A 406 -16.32 0.98 2.21
CA LEU A 406 -15.77 2.33 2.37
C LEU A 406 -15.25 2.93 1.06
N MET A 407 -14.87 2.10 0.09
CA MET A 407 -14.45 2.57 -1.25
C MET A 407 -15.60 3.29 -1.99
N GLU A 408 -16.84 2.85 -1.81
CA GLU A 408 -18.02 3.39 -2.50
C GLU A 408 -18.42 4.77 -1.98
N GLU A 409 -18.09 5.06 -0.70
CA GLU A 409 -18.42 6.31 -0.03
C GLU A 409 -17.25 7.33 -0.03
N ASP A 410 -16.09 6.95 -0.56
CA ASP A 410 -14.86 7.72 -0.42
C ASP A 410 -14.95 9.08 -1.14
N ILE A 411 -15.46 9.10 -2.38
CA ILE A 411 -15.61 10.33 -3.18
C ILE A 411 -16.65 11.28 -2.54
N GLU A 412 -17.75 10.76 -2.03
CA GLU A 412 -18.76 11.59 -1.35
C GLU A 412 -18.17 12.28 -0.13
N THR A 413 -17.47 11.51 0.72
CA THR A 413 -16.81 12.06 1.91
C THR A 413 -15.73 13.09 1.54
N LEU A 414 -14.96 12.83 0.48
CA LEU A 414 -13.95 13.75 -0.03
C LEU A 414 -14.55 15.09 -0.48
N ASN A 415 -15.71 15.07 -1.15
CA ASN A 415 -16.39 16.26 -1.61
C ASN A 415 -16.93 17.15 -0.48
N GLN A 416 -17.10 16.60 0.72
CA GLN A 416 -17.55 17.34 1.90
C GLN A 416 -16.42 18.10 2.60
N VAL A 417 -15.15 17.87 2.24
CA VAL A 417 -14.01 18.53 2.88
C VAL A 417 -13.90 19.98 2.43
N SER A 418 -13.85 20.90 3.39
CA SER A 418 -13.64 22.32 3.15
C SER A 418 -12.17 22.74 3.29
N ALA A 419 -11.83 23.92 2.79
CA ALA A 419 -10.51 24.53 2.99
C ALA A 419 -10.15 24.70 4.48
N LYS A 420 -11.17 24.94 5.32
CA LYS A 420 -11.00 25.06 6.77
C LYS A 420 -10.66 23.71 7.42
N ASP A 421 -11.25 22.60 6.95
CA ASP A 421 -10.91 21.26 7.46
C ASP A 421 -9.44 20.93 7.18
N ILE A 422 -8.93 21.28 5.99
CA ILE A 422 -7.52 21.09 5.63
C ILE A 422 -6.61 21.96 6.48
N GLN A 423 -6.97 23.23 6.67
CA GLN A 423 -6.23 24.14 7.56
C GLN A 423 -6.19 23.60 8.98
N GLN A 424 -7.31 23.15 9.51
CA GLN A 424 -7.40 22.58 10.85
C GLN A 424 -6.57 21.30 10.96
N ALA A 425 -6.58 20.45 9.95
CA ALA A 425 -5.72 19.27 9.89
C ALA A 425 -4.22 19.65 9.92
N ALA A 426 -3.82 20.67 9.16
CA ALA A 426 -2.44 21.18 9.21
C ALA A 426 -2.07 21.72 10.60
N VAL A 427 -2.95 22.50 11.24
CA VAL A 427 -2.73 23.04 12.59
C VAL A 427 -2.58 21.92 13.63
N THR A 428 -3.44 20.89 13.53
CA THR A 428 -3.50 19.81 14.53
C THR A 428 -2.35 18.81 14.37
N TYR A 429 -2.00 18.46 13.14
CA TYR A 429 -1.14 17.31 12.86
C TYR A 429 0.27 17.67 12.38
N LEU A 430 0.47 18.79 11.68
CA LEU A 430 1.80 19.18 11.25
C LEU A 430 2.52 20.01 12.32
N THR A 431 2.78 19.40 13.47
CA THR A 431 3.44 20.02 14.61
C THR A 431 4.84 19.45 14.81
N ARG A 432 5.73 20.22 15.49
CA ARG A 432 7.06 19.71 15.85
C ARG A 432 7.00 18.52 16.79
N GLN A 433 5.98 18.46 17.66
CA GLN A 433 5.79 17.35 18.60
C GLN A 433 5.48 16.02 17.90
N ARG A 434 4.98 16.07 16.65
CA ARG A 434 4.67 14.90 15.83
C ARG A 434 5.73 14.60 14.77
N MET A 435 6.79 15.43 14.71
CA MET A 435 7.77 15.38 13.63
C MET A 435 8.96 14.48 13.95
N SER A 436 9.38 13.69 12.97
CA SER A 436 10.68 13.05 12.91
C SER A 436 11.43 13.49 11.66
N VAL A 437 12.75 13.61 11.75
CA VAL A 437 13.61 14.09 10.66
C VAL A 437 14.85 13.23 10.54
N ALA A 438 15.19 12.86 9.31
CA ALA A 438 16.48 12.28 8.96
C ALA A 438 17.22 13.20 7.99
N HIS A 439 18.43 13.59 8.35
CA HIS A 439 19.36 14.29 7.50
C HIS A 439 20.34 13.30 6.89
N LEU A 440 20.35 13.18 5.56
CA LEU A 440 21.35 12.40 4.83
C LEU A 440 22.37 13.34 4.25
N MET A 441 23.61 13.15 4.65
CA MET A 441 24.76 13.92 4.18
C MET A 441 25.63 13.03 3.31
N PRO A 442 26.24 13.57 2.23
CA PRO A 442 27.31 12.88 1.55
C PRO A 442 28.41 12.47 2.51
N GLU A 443 28.95 11.27 2.33
CA GLU A 443 30.21 10.92 3.02
C GLU A 443 31.26 11.94 2.60
N ASN A 444 31.97 12.52 3.59
CA ASN A 444 33.12 13.33 3.24
C ASN A 444 34.13 12.43 2.54
N SER A 445 34.31 12.61 1.24
CA SER A 445 35.48 12.08 0.56
C SER A 445 36.67 12.66 1.32
N HIS A 446 37.36 11.83 2.08
CA HIS A 446 38.67 12.20 2.58
C HIS A 446 39.57 12.34 1.34
N GLU A 447 39.73 13.57 0.83
CA GLU A 447 40.85 13.94 0.01
C GLU A 447 42.15 13.84 0.81
#